data_b731101a1e66317b94ca758b90dd02f6
#
_entry.id   b731101a1e66317b94ca758b90dd02f6
#
_cell.length_a   1.000
_cell.length_b   1.000
_cell.length_c   1.000
_cell.angle_alpha   90.00
_cell.angle_beta   90.00
_cell.angle_gamma   90.00
#
_symmetry.space_group_name_H-M   'P 1'
#
loop_
_entity.id
_entity.type
_entity.pdbx_description
1 polymer ?
#
loop_
_entity_poly.entity_id
_entity_poly.type
_entity_poly.pdbx_seq_one_letter_code
_entity_poly.pdbx_strand_id
1 'polypeptide(L)'
;MKITDTIKYVGVNDHKVDLFEGQYPVANGMAYNSYVILDEKIAVMDTVDANFTHEWLDNLEQVLDGRKPDYLIVQHMEPDHAANVANFLKVYPDTTVVANVKTFQMIYNFFGLTLEGQKLEVTNGGTLSLGNHQLTFVFAPMVHWPEVMVTYDSTDKVLFSADGFGKFGALDVEEDWDDEARRYFIGIVGKYGTQVQSLLKVAATLDIRIICPLHGPVLSEDLGHYIGLYDTWSSYTPEEEGIVIAYTSVYGHTKMAVQQLADKFRSKGCPKAVSYTHLRAH
;
A
#
# COMPACT_ATOMS: atom_id res chain seq x y z
N MET A 1 9.66 8.35 12.84
CA MET A 1 10.35 9.15 11.79
C MET A 1 9.52 10.40 11.50
N LYS A 2 10.16 11.55 11.25
CA LYS A 2 9.49 12.80 10.87
C LYS A 2 9.38 12.86 9.34
N ILE A 3 8.17 13.08 8.82
CA ILE A 3 7.92 13.25 7.37
C ILE A 3 7.90 14.74 7.05
N THR A 4 7.04 15.50 7.73
CA THR A 4 7.04 16.97 7.76
C THR A 4 7.11 17.47 9.20
N ASP A 5 6.93 18.77 9.45
CA ASP A 5 6.87 19.29 10.84
C ASP A 5 5.66 18.76 11.59
N THR A 6 4.58 18.46 10.91
CA THR A 6 3.29 18.06 11.46
C THR A 6 2.93 16.61 11.21
N ILE A 7 3.50 15.96 10.17
CA ILE A 7 3.22 14.56 9.83
C ILE A 7 4.33 13.66 10.34
N LYS A 8 3.95 12.63 11.11
CA LYS A 8 4.85 11.67 11.75
C LYS A 8 4.50 10.24 11.35
N TYR A 9 5.52 9.41 11.18
CA TYR A 9 5.39 7.98 11.00
C TYR A 9 5.28 7.28 12.36
N VAL A 10 4.32 6.37 12.50
CA VAL A 10 4.07 5.56 13.69
C VAL A 10 3.91 4.07 13.40
N GLY A 11 4.22 3.64 12.17
CA GLY A 11 4.14 2.24 11.76
C GLY A 11 5.19 1.34 12.40
N VAL A 12 5.22 0.09 11.96
CA VAL A 12 6.05 -0.99 12.51
C VAL A 12 6.73 -1.80 11.40
N ASN A 13 7.78 -2.55 11.76
CA ASN A 13 8.47 -3.50 10.89
C ASN A 13 8.23 -4.93 11.36
N ASP A 14 7.80 -5.82 10.47
CA ASP A 14 7.64 -7.25 10.74
C ASP A 14 8.78 -8.04 10.09
N HIS A 15 9.71 -8.55 10.92
CA HIS A 15 10.80 -9.43 10.51
C HIS A 15 10.47 -10.93 10.69
N LYS A 16 9.24 -11.25 11.08
CA LYS A 16 8.84 -12.64 11.36
C LYS A 16 7.99 -13.24 10.24
N VAL A 17 7.33 -12.39 9.45
CA VAL A 17 6.56 -12.84 8.31
C VAL A 17 7.51 -13.40 7.25
N ASP A 18 7.26 -14.62 6.80
CA ASP A 18 8.00 -15.29 5.71
C ASP A 18 7.20 -15.31 4.40
N LEU A 19 5.87 -15.31 4.51
CA LEU A 19 4.94 -15.33 3.38
C LEU A 19 3.86 -14.25 3.58
N PHE A 20 3.98 -13.14 2.88
CA PHE A 20 2.92 -12.13 2.84
C PHE A 20 1.69 -12.68 2.11
N GLU A 21 0.48 -12.42 2.65
CA GLU A 21 -0.78 -13.05 2.20
C GLU A 21 -0.71 -14.59 2.07
N GLY A 22 0.21 -15.25 2.78
CA GLY A 22 0.40 -16.69 2.70
C GLY A 22 0.97 -17.21 1.36
N GLN A 23 1.43 -16.33 0.47
CA GLN A 23 1.90 -16.72 -0.87
C GLN A 23 3.15 -16.00 -1.36
N TYR A 24 3.41 -14.77 -0.94
CA TYR A 24 4.55 -14.00 -1.41
C TYR A 24 5.73 -14.09 -0.43
N PRO A 25 6.85 -14.76 -0.79
CA PRO A 25 8.03 -14.80 0.07
C PRO A 25 8.58 -13.39 0.30
N VAL A 26 8.77 -13.01 1.57
CA VAL A 26 9.30 -11.72 1.99
C VAL A 26 10.53 -11.91 2.88
N ALA A 27 11.66 -12.20 2.25
CA ALA A 27 12.91 -12.50 2.96
C ALA A 27 13.39 -11.36 3.86
N ASN A 28 13.04 -10.13 3.52
CA ASN A 28 13.37 -8.91 4.27
C ASN A 28 12.20 -8.39 5.12
N GLY A 29 11.21 -9.26 5.42
CA GLY A 29 10.06 -8.91 6.21
C GLY A 29 9.08 -7.98 5.50
N MET A 30 8.31 -7.22 6.29
CA MET A 30 7.29 -6.29 5.80
C MET A 30 7.22 -5.05 6.69
N ALA A 31 6.88 -3.91 6.13
CA ALA A 31 6.51 -2.72 6.88
C ALA A 31 4.99 -2.55 6.86
N TYR A 32 4.37 -2.26 8.00
CA TYR A 32 2.99 -1.83 8.11
C TYR A 32 2.98 -0.38 8.55
N ASN A 33 2.63 0.51 7.63
CA ASN A 33 2.76 1.94 7.84
C ASN A 33 1.47 2.54 8.39
N SER A 34 1.64 3.42 9.36
CA SER A 34 0.59 4.28 9.89
C SER A 34 1.19 5.65 10.15
N TYR A 35 0.36 6.69 10.06
CA TYR A 35 0.84 8.07 10.16
C TYR A 35 -0.05 8.88 11.08
N VAL A 36 0.50 9.97 11.64
CA VAL A 36 -0.24 10.94 12.44
C VAL A 36 -0.06 12.32 11.85
N ILE A 37 -1.15 13.04 11.66
CA ILE A 37 -1.15 14.46 11.32
C ILE A 37 -1.48 15.23 12.59
N LEU A 38 -0.49 16.01 13.07
CA LEU A 38 -0.60 16.84 14.27
C LEU A 38 -1.02 18.26 13.87
N ASP A 39 -2.26 18.61 14.17
CA ASP A 39 -2.82 19.94 13.91
C ASP A 39 -3.71 20.37 15.08
N GLU A 40 -4.62 21.35 14.88
CA GLU A 40 -5.67 21.70 15.86
C GLU A 40 -6.47 20.45 16.21
N LYS A 41 -6.86 19.69 15.19
CA LYS A 41 -7.39 18.33 15.29
C LYS A 41 -6.36 17.31 14.80
N ILE A 42 -6.25 16.21 15.50
CA ILE A 42 -5.29 15.15 15.20
C ILE A 42 -5.98 14.05 14.40
N ALA A 43 -5.38 13.66 13.29
CA ALA A 43 -5.81 12.51 12.51
C ALA A 43 -4.74 11.40 12.50
N VAL A 44 -5.17 10.17 12.78
CA VAL A 44 -4.37 8.95 12.58
C VAL A 44 -4.78 8.32 11.26
N MET A 45 -3.80 7.96 10.43
CA MET A 45 -4.00 7.38 9.10
C MET A 45 -3.73 5.89 9.18
N ASP A 46 -4.80 5.10 9.04
CA ASP A 46 -4.82 3.64 9.14
C ASP A 46 -4.22 3.09 10.44
N THR A 47 -4.24 1.78 10.61
CA THR A 47 -3.62 1.05 11.71
C THR A 47 -2.57 0.09 11.17
N VAL A 48 -2.19 -0.93 11.93
CA VAL A 48 -1.20 -1.94 11.54
C VAL A 48 -1.73 -3.35 11.83
N ASP A 49 -0.96 -4.40 11.45
CA ASP A 49 -1.26 -5.79 11.75
C ASP A 49 -1.45 -6.05 13.25
N ALA A 50 -2.34 -6.99 13.58
CA ALA A 50 -2.73 -7.31 14.95
C ALA A 50 -1.56 -7.76 15.85
N ASN A 51 -0.52 -8.36 15.28
CA ASN A 51 0.65 -8.81 16.03
C ASN A 51 1.47 -7.65 16.61
N PHE A 52 1.29 -6.44 16.07
CA PHE A 52 2.03 -5.24 16.43
C PHE A 52 1.19 -4.21 17.19
N THR A 53 0.02 -4.60 17.71
CA THR A 53 -0.91 -3.70 18.44
C THR A 53 -0.19 -2.86 19.50
N HIS A 54 0.61 -3.48 20.37
CA HIS A 54 1.27 -2.78 21.48
C HIS A 54 2.34 -1.82 20.99
N GLU A 55 3.23 -2.29 20.09
CA GLU A 55 4.29 -1.47 19.53
C GLU A 55 3.74 -0.24 18.80
N TRP A 56 2.70 -0.43 18.00
CA TRP A 56 2.03 0.67 17.30
C TRP A 56 1.38 1.67 18.25
N LEU A 57 0.68 1.21 19.29
CA LEU A 57 0.07 2.09 20.28
C LEU A 57 1.11 2.87 21.09
N ASP A 58 2.26 2.24 21.42
CA ASP A 58 3.38 2.91 22.08
C ASP A 58 4.00 3.99 21.17
N ASN A 59 4.21 3.69 19.88
CA ASN A 59 4.68 4.66 18.88
C ASN A 59 3.71 5.85 18.76
N LEU A 60 2.42 5.57 18.76
CA LEU A 60 1.36 6.56 18.67
C LEU A 60 1.34 7.46 19.92
N GLU A 61 1.40 6.88 21.14
CA GLU A 61 1.43 7.62 22.39
C GLU A 61 2.62 8.56 22.48
N GLN A 62 3.82 8.11 22.06
CA GLN A 62 5.02 8.95 22.01
C GLN A 62 4.84 10.18 21.10
N VAL A 63 4.17 10.01 19.95
CA VAL A 63 3.96 11.11 19.00
C VAL A 63 2.86 12.04 19.47
N LEU A 64 1.82 11.51 20.11
CA LEU A 64 0.70 12.29 20.62
C LEU A 64 1.07 13.16 21.82
N ASP A 65 2.09 12.79 22.60
CA ASP A 65 2.60 13.53 23.77
C ASP A 65 1.47 14.02 24.70
N GLY A 66 0.60 13.07 25.07
CA GLY A 66 -0.56 13.32 25.96
C GLY A 66 -1.78 13.95 25.27
N ARG A 67 -1.71 14.29 23.99
CA ARG A 67 -2.88 14.69 23.19
C ARG A 67 -3.70 13.46 22.80
N LYS A 68 -4.95 13.67 22.42
CA LYS A 68 -5.82 12.59 21.92
C LYS A 68 -6.14 12.80 20.45
N PRO A 69 -6.23 11.72 19.67
CA PRO A 69 -6.64 11.81 18.27
C PRO A 69 -8.14 12.14 18.18
N ASP A 70 -8.49 13.08 17.30
CA ASP A 70 -9.87 13.41 16.95
C ASP A 70 -10.42 12.45 15.91
N TYR A 71 -9.56 11.99 14.99
CA TYR A 71 -9.95 11.17 13.87
C TYR A 71 -9.05 9.94 13.69
N LEU A 72 -9.66 8.81 13.35
CA LEU A 72 -9.01 7.67 12.73
C LEU A 72 -9.52 7.56 11.29
N ILE A 73 -8.67 7.82 10.32
CA ILE A 73 -9.00 7.71 8.90
C ILE A 73 -8.63 6.30 8.43
N VAL A 74 -9.62 5.54 7.97
CA VAL A 74 -9.43 4.17 7.49
C VAL A 74 -9.55 4.17 5.98
N GLN A 75 -8.41 4.04 5.30
CA GLN A 75 -8.32 4.05 3.85
C GLN A 75 -8.51 2.65 3.26
N HIS A 76 -8.06 1.62 3.99
CA HIS A 76 -8.04 0.23 3.54
C HIS A 76 -8.38 -0.73 4.68
N MET A 77 -9.13 -1.79 4.37
CA MET A 77 -9.67 -2.73 5.35
C MET A 77 -8.94 -4.06 5.39
N GLU A 78 -7.86 -4.22 4.65
CA GLU A 78 -7.01 -5.41 4.82
C GLU A 78 -6.51 -5.50 6.27
N PRO A 79 -6.48 -6.71 6.88
CA PRO A 79 -6.19 -6.84 8.32
C PRO A 79 -4.86 -6.24 8.76
N ASP A 80 -3.85 -6.21 7.91
CA ASP A 80 -2.55 -5.61 8.22
C ASP A 80 -2.57 -4.07 8.30
N HIS A 81 -3.70 -3.44 7.92
CA HIS A 81 -3.95 -2.00 8.08
C HIS A 81 -5.17 -1.70 8.97
N ALA A 82 -6.06 -2.66 9.17
CA ALA A 82 -7.33 -2.40 9.86
C ALA A 82 -7.54 -3.22 11.14
N ALA A 83 -6.70 -4.23 11.42
CA ALA A 83 -6.93 -5.13 12.55
C ALA A 83 -7.01 -4.41 13.91
N ASN A 84 -6.38 -3.24 14.03
CA ASN A 84 -6.34 -2.49 15.28
C ASN A 84 -7.43 -1.42 15.42
N VAL A 85 -8.36 -1.28 14.49
CA VAL A 85 -9.47 -0.32 14.61
C VAL A 85 -10.23 -0.49 15.94
N ALA A 86 -10.59 -1.73 16.28
CA ALA A 86 -11.30 -2.00 17.54
C ALA A 86 -10.43 -1.77 18.79
N ASN A 87 -9.14 -2.07 18.74
CA ASN A 87 -8.20 -1.87 19.84
C ASN A 87 -7.90 -0.38 20.05
N PHE A 88 -7.73 0.36 18.96
CA PHE A 88 -7.57 1.81 18.98
C PHE A 88 -8.73 2.52 19.67
N LEU A 89 -9.97 2.15 19.33
CA LEU A 89 -11.17 2.75 19.92
C LEU A 89 -11.37 2.40 21.41
N LYS A 90 -10.78 1.30 21.90
CA LYS A 90 -10.74 1.02 23.35
C LYS A 90 -9.82 1.98 24.09
N VAL A 91 -8.71 2.40 23.47
CA VAL A 91 -7.74 3.33 24.05
C VAL A 91 -8.21 4.80 23.90
N TYR A 92 -8.78 5.11 22.71
CA TYR A 92 -9.25 6.45 22.35
C TYR A 92 -10.77 6.44 22.03
N PRO A 93 -11.63 6.26 23.04
CA PRO A 93 -13.06 6.04 22.82
C PRO A 93 -13.83 7.25 22.27
N ASP A 94 -13.23 8.45 22.32
CA ASP A 94 -13.85 9.68 21.84
C ASP A 94 -13.51 9.98 20.37
N THR A 95 -12.66 9.16 19.74
CA THR A 95 -12.21 9.34 18.34
C THR A 95 -13.33 9.05 17.35
N THR A 96 -13.47 9.89 16.35
CA THR A 96 -14.38 9.68 15.21
C THR A 96 -13.65 8.91 14.11
N VAL A 97 -14.22 7.78 13.68
CA VAL A 97 -13.72 7.03 12.51
C VAL A 97 -14.21 7.70 11.24
N VAL A 98 -13.28 7.98 10.33
CA VAL A 98 -13.54 8.63 9.03
C VAL A 98 -13.28 7.62 7.93
N ALA A 99 -14.29 7.31 7.14
CA ALA A 99 -14.20 6.32 6.07
C ALA A 99 -15.36 6.45 5.08
N ASN A 100 -15.29 5.71 3.97
CA ASN A 100 -16.44 5.60 3.07
C ASN A 100 -17.45 4.53 3.54
N VAL A 101 -18.61 4.50 2.91
CA VAL A 101 -19.72 3.61 3.27
C VAL A 101 -19.34 2.13 3.22
N LYS A 102 -18.50 1.70 2.26
CA LYS A 102 -18.08 0.29 2.15
C LYS A 102 -17.13 -0.10 3.28
N THR A 103 -16.21 0.79 3.63
CA THR A 103 -15.31 0.60 4.78
C THR A 103 -16.11 0.41 6.07
N PHE A 104 -17.14 1.24 6.32
CA PHE A 104 -18.01 1.06 7.49
C PHE A 104 -18.76 -0.27 7.48
N GLN A 105 -19.21 -0.73 6.32
CA GLN A 105 -19.82 -2.06 6.21
C GLN A 105 -18.82 -3.17 6.55
N MET A 106 -17.55 -3.03 6.11
CA MET A 106 -16.49 -4.00 6.42
C MET A 106 -16.07 -3.95 7.88
N ILE A 107 -15.99 -2.78 8.51
CA ILE A 107 -15.76 -2.63 9.95
C ILE A 107 -16.83 -3.39 10.75
N TYR A 108 -18.10 -3.25 10.37
CA TYR A 108 -19.17 -4.01 10.98
C TYR A 108 -19.01 -5.53 10.78
N ASN A 109 -18.70 -5.95 9.57
CA ASN A 109 -18.54 -7.37 9.24
C ASN A 109 -17.36 -8.02 9.97
N PHE A 110 -16.23 -7.30 10.12
CA PHE A 110 -15.00 -7.84 10.72
C PHE A 110 -15.01 -7.76 12.24
N PHE A 111 -15.56 -6.69 12.80
CA PHE A 111 -15.44 -6.39 14.23
C PHE A 111 -16.78 -6.31 14.98
N GLY A 112 -17.93 -6.33 14.28
CA GLY A 112 -19.24 -6.14 14.87
C GLY A 112 -19.49 -4.72 15.39
N LEU A 113 -18.66 -3.73 15.00
CA LEU A 113 -18.75 -2.35 15.46
C LEU A 113 -19.76 -1.55 14.61
N THR A 114 -20.77 -0.98 15.24
CA THR A 114 -21.75 -0.10 14.57
C THR A 114 -21.29 1.36 14.50
N LEU A 115 -20.38 1.78 15.41
CA LEU A 115 -19.81 3.12 15.52
C LEU A 115 -20.89 4.22 15.61
N GLU A 116 -21.98 3.97 16.36
CA GLU A 116 -23.06 4.94 16.53
C GLU A 116 -22.53 6.22 17.19
N GLY A 117 -22.69 7.36 16.49
CA GLY A 117 -22.19 8.65 16.94
C GLY A 117 -20.67 8.86 16.79
N GLN A 118 -19.92 7.87 16.33
CA GLN A 118 -18.45 7.91 16.19
C GLN A 118 -17.98 7.72 14.73
N LYS A 119 -18.85 7.90 13.75
CA LYS A 119 -18.47 7.77 12.32
C LYS A 119 -18.70 9.06 11.56
N LEU A 120 -17.76 9.38 10.68
CA LEU A 120 -17.89 10.41 9.67
C LEU A 120 -17.74 9.73 8.29
N GLU A 121 -18.86 9.57 7.60
CA GLU A 121 -18.86 9.02 6.24
C GLU A 121 -18.43 10.09 5.25
N VAL A 122 -17.44 9.76 4.42
CA VAL A 122 -16.93 10.65 3.37
C VAL A 122 -17.35 10.18 1.99
N THR A 123 -17.40 11.13 1.07
CA THR A 123 -17.70 10.89 -0.35
C THR A 123 -16.46 11.13 -1.20
N ASN A 124 -16.49 10.63 -2.44
CA ASN A 124 -15.40 10.89 -3.39
C ASN A 124 -15.29 12.40 -3.69
N GLY A 125 -14.07 12.96 -3.48
CA GLY A 125 -13.82 14.40 -3.54
C GLY A 125 -14.27 15.18 -2.30
N GLY A 126 -14.82 14.49 -1.27
CA GLY A 126 -15.14 15.11 0.02
C GLY A 126 -13.90 15.57 0.77
N THR A 127 -14.06 16.56 1.65
CA THR A 127 -12.94 17.17 2.37
C THR A 127 -13.14 17.15 3.88
N LEU A 128 -12.02 17.20 4.62
CA LEU A 128 -11.98 17.32 6.07
C LEU A 128 -10.89 18.32 6.47
N SER A 129 -11.24 19.34 7.24
CA SER A 129 -10.29 20.27 7.83
C SER A 129 -9.83 19.79 9.21
N LEU A 130 -8.52 19.83 9.46
CA LEU A 130 -7.93 19.59 10.77
C LEU A 130 -7.53 20.89 11.50
N GLY A 131 -7.76 22.03 10.86
CA GLY A 131 -7.31 23.37 11.25
C GLY A 131 -6.49 23.97 10.11
N ASN A 132 -5.19 23.75 10.12
CA ASN A 132 -4.29 24.17 9.03
C ASN A 132 -4.25 23.15 7.87
N HIS A 133 -4.33 21.85 8.17
CA HIS A 133 -4.36 20.80 7.16
C HIS A 133 -5.75 20.63 6.57
N GLN A 134 -5.79 20.47 5.25
CA GLN A 134 -7.01 20.23 4.48
C GLN A 134 -6.89 18.92 3.73
N LEU A 135 -7.63 17.92 4.15
CA LEU A 135 -7.66 16.59 3.56
C LEU A 135 -8.74 16.49 2.49
N THR A 136 -8.44 15.82 1.40
CA THR A 136 -9.38 15.47 0.32
C THR A 136 -9.35 13.97 0.09
N PHE A 137 -10.51 13.33 0.07
CA PHE A 137 -10.64 11.88 -0.11
C PHE A 137 -10.91 11.53 -1.56
N VAL A 138 -10.09 10.67 -2.13
CA VAL A 138 -10.24 10.17 -3.50
C VAL A 138 -10.48 8.66 -3.46
N PHE A 139 -11.61 8.21 -3.98
CA PHE A 139 -11.92 6.79 -4.00
C PHE A 139 -11.10 6.09 -5.08
N ALA A 140 -10.48 4.98 -4.69
CA ALA A 140 -9.63 4.14 -5.53
C ALA A 140 -10.12 2.67 -5.53
N PRO A 141 -11.40 2.42 -5.88
CA PRO A 141 -11.98 1.09 -5.78
C PRO A 141 -11.18 0.08 -6.61
N MET A 142 -10.92 -1.08 -6.02
CA MET A 142 -10.10 -2.17 -6.59
C MET A 142 -8.60 -1.84 -6.74
N VAL A 143 -8.11 -0.84 -6.02
CA VAL A 143 -6.66 -0.62 -5.89
C VAL A 143 -6.25 -0.85 -4.41
N HIS A 144 -6.22 -2.13 -3.85
CA HIS A 144 -6.64 -3.32 -4.63
C HIS A 144 -7.99 -3.90 -4.18
N TRP A 145 -8.61 -3.42 -3.10
CA TRP A 145 -9.92 -3.84 -2.60
C TRP A 145 -11.02 -2.82 -2.95
N PRO A 146 -12.32 -3.22 -2.87
CA PRO A 146 -13.42 -2.40 -3.40
C PRO A 146 -13.71 -1.13 -2.60
N GLU A 147 -13.24 -1.04 -1.35
CA GLU A 147 -13.47 0.11 -0.45
C GLU A 147 -12.32 1.11 -0.45
N VAL A 148 -11.18 0.78 -1.05
CA VAL A 148 -9.96 1.60 -0.96
C VAL A 148 -10.23 3.05 -1.34
N MET A 149 -9.74 3.95 -0.53
CA MET A 149 -9.59 5.36 -0.82
C MET A 149 -8.18 5.82 -0.50
N VAL A 150 -7.74 6.89 -1.15
CA VAL A 150 -6.50 7.59 -0.85
C VAL A 150 -6.85 8.98 -0.32
N THR A 151 -5.96 9.57 0.48
CA THR A 151 -6.18 10.88 1.09
C THR A 151 -5.08 11.84 0.66
N TYR A 152 -5.47 12.98 0.11
CA TYR A 152 -4.52 14.04 -0.25
C TYR A 152 -4.61 15.19 0.75
N ASP A 153 -3.48 15.52 1.38
CA ASP A 153 -3.32 16.73 2.17
C ASP A 153 -2.76 17.85 1.29
N SER A 154 -3.58 18.88 1.06
CA SER A 154 -3.22 20.00 0.21
C SER A 154 -2.25 20.98 0.87
N THR A 155 -2.07 20.93 2.18
CA THR A 155 -1.20 21.84 2.95
C THR A 155 0.27 21.47 2.79
N ASP A 156 0.62 20.24 3.14
CA ASP A 156 1.99 19.72 2.98
C ASP A 156 2.19 18.98 1.66
N LYS A 157 1.13 18.88 0.80
CA LYS A 157 1.15 18.23 -0.51
C LYS A 157 1.50 16.75 -0.43
N VAL A 158 0.94 16.07 0.56
CA VAL A 158 1.17 14.67 0.87
C VAL A 158 0.01 13.83 0.35
N LEU A 159 0.32 12.78 -0.39
CA LEU A 159 -0.62 11.73 -0.75
C LEU A 159 -0.43 10.52 0.17
N PHE A 160 -1.40 10.20 0.99
CA PHE A 160 -1.52 8.92 1.67
C PHE A 160 -2.18 7.95 0.70
N SER A 161 -1.39 7.05 0.14
CA SER A 161 -1.74 6.34 -1.10
C SER A 161 -2.36 4.95 -0.88
N ALA A 162 -2.72 4.60 0.36
CA ALA A 162 -3.04 3.23 0.74
C ALA A 162 -1.93 2.29 0.24
N ASP A 163 -2.24 1.17 -0.38
CA ASP A 163 -1.26 0.23 -0.92
C ASP A 163 -0.58 0.70 -2.21
N GLY A 164 -1.08 1.78 -2.79
CA GLY A 164 -0.44 2.39 -3.97
C GLY A 164 0.99 2.84 -3.65
N PHE A 165 1.93 2.52 -4.54
CA PHE A 165 3.37 2.78 -4.39
C PHE A 165 4.05 2.00 -3.25
N GLY A 166 3.37 0.97 -2.72
CA GLY A 166 3.94 0.05 -1.75
C GLY A 166 4.97 -0.90 -2.34
N LYS A 167 5.78 -1.49 -1.47
CA LYS A 167 6.72 -2.56 -1.80
C LYS A 167 6.82 -3.57 -0.66
N PHE A 168 7.29 -4.78 -0.96
CA PHE A 168 7.71 -5.72 0.06
C PHE A 168 8.98 -5.22 0.79
N GLY A 169 9.20 -5.72 2.00
CA GLY A 169 10.38 -5.45 2.83
C GLY A 169 10.13 -4.47 3.97
N ALA A 170 10.83 -4.69 5.07
CA ALA A 170 10.86 -3.82 6.23
C ALA A 170 11.67 -2.54 5.93
N LEU A 171 11.35 -1.41 6.62
CA LEU A 171 11.98 -0.11 6.34
C LEU A 171 13.43 0.00 6.83
N ASP A 172 13.85 -0.87 7.72
CA ASP A 172 15.20 -0.90 8.30
C ASP A 172 16.14 -1.87 7.57
N VAL A 173 15.69 -2.43 6.42
CA VAL A 173 16.50 -3.24 5.51
C VAL A 173 16.72 -2.46 4.22
N GLU A 174 18.00 -2.28 3.85
CA GLU A 174 18.37 -1.63 2.60
C GLU A 174 18.18 -2.59 1.43
N GLU A 175 17.31 -2.22 0.49
CA GLU A 175 17.04 -2.97 -0.74
C GLU A 175 16.51 -2.05 -1.84
N ASP A 176 16.62 -2.51 -3.09
CA ASP A 176 16.12 -1.78 -4.24
C ASP A 176 14.59 -1.66 -4.21
N TRP A 177 14.09 -0.44 -4.44
CA TRP A 177 12.65 -0.19 -4.43
C TRP A 177 11.98 -0.82 -5.66
N ASP A 178 12.58 -0.69 -6.85
CA ASP A 178 11.96 -1.04 -8.12
C ASP A 178 11.62 -2.54 -8.19
N ASP A 179 12.54 -3.40 -7.76
CA ASP A 179 12.36 -4.85 -7.84
C ASP A 179 11.27 -5.34 -6.89
N GLU A 180 11.27 -4.88 -5.64
CA GLU A 180 10.29 -5.30 -4.64
C GLU A 180 8.93 -4.62 -4.85
N ALA A 181 8.89 -3.38 -5.34
CA ALA A 181 7.65 -2.70 -5.72
C ALA A 181 7.01 -3.31 -6.97
N ARG A 182 7.83 -3.69 -7.97
CA ARG A 182 7.34 -4.42 -9.16
C ARG A 182 6.73 -5.75 -8.77
N ARG A 183 7.39 -6.48 -7.89
CA ARG A 183 6.91 -7.77 -7.37
C ARG A 183 5.61 -7.61 -6.60
N TYR A 184 5.53 -6.59 -5.73
CA TYR A 184 4.34 -6.19 -4.99
C TYR A 184 3.21 -5.81 -5.96
N PHE A 185 3.46 -4.89 -6.88
CA PHE A 185 2.47 -4.43 -7.84
C PHE A 185 1.88 -5.58 -8.65
N ILE A 186 2.73 -6.44 -9.26
CA ILE A 186 2.29 -7.54 -10.12
C ILE A 186 1.45 -8.55 -9.33
N GLY A 187 1.88 -8.88 -8.11
CA GLY A 187 1.20 -9.84 -7.25
C GLY A 187 -0.15 -9.35 -6.72
N ILE A 188 -0.19 -8.14 -6.21
CA ILE A 188 -1.29 -7.58 -5.43
C ILE A 188 -2.24 -6.75 -6.31
N VAL A 189 -1.70 -5.79 -7.04
CA VAL A 189 -2.46 -4.73 -7.72
C VAL A 189 -2.62 -4.98 -9.23
N GLY A 190 -1.71 -5.75 -9.86
CA GLY A 190 -1.51 -5.80 -11.30
C GLY A 190 -2.74 -6.18 -12.13
N LYS A 191 -3.66 -7.01 -11.61
CA LYS A 191 -4.91 -7.35 -12.30
C LYS A 191 -5.89 -6.17 -12.43
N TYR A 192 -5.66 -5.07 -11.71
CA TYR A 192 -6.50 -3.89 -11.67
C TYR A 192 -5.89 -2.67 -12.38
N GLY A 193 -5.05 -2.89 -13.38
CA GLY A 193 -4.33 -1.83 -14.10
C GLY A 193 -5.24 -0.68 -14.58
N THR A 194 -6.44 -0.97 -15.08
CA THR A 194 -7.39 0.07 -15.51
C THR A 194 -7.80 0.99 -14.35
N GLN A 195 -7.99 0.45 -13.16
CA GLN A 195 -8.34 1.21 -11.96
C GLN A 195 -7.15 2.07 -11.49
N VAL A 196 -5.95 1.51 -11.53
CA VAL A 196 -4.72 2.26 -11.25
C VAL A 196 -4.54 3.41 -12.24
N GLN A 197 -4.72 3.17 -13.55
CA GLN A 197 -4.69 4.22 -14.57
C GLN A 197 -5.71 5.35 -14.29
N SER A 198 -6.88 5.00 -13.78
CA SER A 198 -7.90 6.00 -13.40
C SER A 198 -7.46 6.82 -12.20
N LEU A 199 -6.83 6.18 -11.19
CA LEU A 199 -6.26 6.86 -10.02
C LEU A 199 -5.10 7.79 -10.42
N LEU A 200 -4.18 7.32 -11.29
CA LEU A 200 -3.05 8.13 -11.77
C LEU A 200 -3.51 9.40 -12.51
N LYS A 201 -4.61 9.33 -13.27
CA LYS A 201 -5.20 10.50 -13.93
C LYS A 201 -5.70 11.54 -12.92
N VAL A 202 -6.27 11.11 -11.81
CA VAL A 202 -6.68 12.02 -10.72
C VAL A 202 -5.45 12.58 -10.02
N ALA A 203 -4.49 11.73 -9.67
CA ALA A 203 -3.25 12.13 -9.00
C ALA A 203 -2.47 13.17 -9.83
N ALA A 204 -2.46 13.06 -11.15
CA ALA A 204 -1.83 14.04 -12.05
C ALA A 204 -2.44 15.45 -11.97
N THR A 205 -3.63 15.63 -11.41
CA THR A 205 -4.24 16.94 -11.18
C THR A 205 -3.86 17.57 -9.84
N LEU A 206 -3.15 16.84 -8.99
CA LEU A 206 -2.75 17.25 -7.63
C LEU A 206 -1.26 17.65 -7.61
N ASP A 207 -0.91 18.64 -6.79
CA ASP A 207 0.50 19.01 -6.55
C ASP A 207 1.08 18.11 -5.44
N ILE A 208 1.40 16.86 -5.80
CA ILE A 208 1.96 15.87 -4.86
C ILE A 208 3.46 16.06 -4.76
N ARG A 209 3.97 16.14 -3.53
CA ARG A 209 5.40 16.23 -3.23
C ARG A 209 5.92 15.10 -2.38
N ILE A 210 5.04 14.43 -1.66
CA ILE A 210 5.36 13.30 -0.81
C ILE A 210 4.28 12.25 -1.00
N ILE A 211 4.67 10.99 -1.12
CA ILE A 211 3.76 9.84 -1.12
C ILE A 211 4.05 9.01 0.12
N CYS A 212 3.00 8.75 0.90
CA CYS A 212 3.01 7.95 2.12
C CYS A 212 2.21 6.66 1.90
N PRO A 213 2.84 5.57 1.44
CA PRO A 213 2.17 4.29 1.22
C PRO A 213 1.96 3.53 2.54
N LEU A 214 1.09 2.52 2.53
CA LEU A 214 0.88 1.63 3.68
C LEU A 214 1.98 0.56 3.82
N HIS A 215 2.79 0.34 2.77
CA HIS A 215 3.99 -0.50 2.78
C HIS A 215 5.17 0.21 2.14
N GLY A 216 6.37 -0.08 2.62
CA GLY A 216 7.60 0.48 2.05
C GLY A 216 7.87 1.94 2.47
N PRO A 217 8.89 2.59 1.88
CA PRO A 217 9.36 3.89 2.31
C PRO A 217 8.43 5.03 1.89
N VAL A 218 8.50 6.14 2.62
CA VAL A 218 7.95 7.42 2.19
C VAL A 218 8.76 7.93 1.00
N LEU A 219 8.07 8.29 -0.07
CA LEU A 219 8.69 8.78 -1.31
C LEU A 219 8.57 10.31 -1.37
N SER A 220 9.69 11.01 -1.44
CA SER A 220 9.74 12.48 -1.47
C SER A 220 10.70 13.06 -2.51
N GLU A 221 11.48 12.20 -3.16
CA GLU A 221 12.42 12.55 -4.21
C GLU A 221 12.05 11.74 -5.47
N ASP A 222 12.34 12.30 -6.64
CA ASP A 222 12.13 11.65 -7.94
C ASP A 222 10.77 10.95 -8.12
N LEU A 223 9.68 11.58 -7.67
CA LEU A 223 8.34 11.01 -7.78
C LEU A 223 7.95 10.65 -9.22
N GLY A 224 8.55 11.31 -10.20
CA GLY A 224 8.37 11.01 -11.61
C GLY A 224 8.78 9.60 -11.99
N HIS A 225 9.84 9.06 -11.37
CA HIS A 225 10.28 7.67 -11.55
C HIS A 225 9.23 6.68 -11.08
N TYR A 226 8.78 6.79 -9.85
CA TYR A 226 7.78 5.88 -9.25
C TYR A 226 6.43 5.92 -9.97
N ILE A 227 5.97 7.13 -10.31
CA ILE A 227 4.72 7.32 -11.08
C ILE A 227 4.87 6.73 -12.48
N GLY A 228 6.02 6.90 -13.12
CA GLY A 228 6.30 6.35 -14.45
C GLY A 228 6.31 4.82 -14.46
N LEU A 229 6.87 4.18 -13.43
CA LEU A 229 6.79 2.72 -13.28
C LEU A 229 5.36 2.24 -13.09
N TYR A 230 4.60 2.89 -12.22
CA TYR A 230 3.18 2.56 -12.01
C TYR A 230 2.33 2.74 -13.28
N ASP A 231 2.61 3.77 -14.08
CA ASP A 231 1.97 3.97 -15.39
C ASP A 231 2.32 2.82 -16.35
N THR A 232 3.59 2.47 -16.45
CA THR A 232 4.09 1.36 -17.28
C THR A 232 3.45 0.02 -16.89
N TRP A 233 3.46 -0.32 -15.60
CA TRP A 233 2.93 -1.59 -15.11
C TRP A 233 1.41 -1.66 -15.25
N SER A 234 0.69 -0.59 -14.93
CA SER A 234 -0.78 -0.55 -14.97
C SER A 234 -1.35 -0.42 -16.37
N SER A 235 -0.60 0.09 -17.34
CA SER A 235 -0.95 0.07 -18.75
C SER A 235 -0.62 -1.25 -19.45
N TYR A 236 -0.01 -2.21 -18.71
CA TYR A 236 0.52 -3.47 -19.25
C TYR A 236 1.55 -3.28 -20.37
N THR A 237 2.27 -2.17 -20.32
CA THR A 237 3.39 -1.90 -21.22
C THR A 237 4.60 -2.70 -20.75
N PRO A 238 5.24 -3.52 -21.61
CA PRO A 238 6.44 -4.22 -21.22
C PRO A 238 7.59 -3.25 -20.93
N GLU A 239 8.30 -3.46 -19.83
CA GLU A 239 9.52 -2.69 -19.52
C GLU A 239 10.68 -3.07 -20.45
N GLU A 240 10.67 -4.32 -20.93
CA GLU A 240 11.68 -4.85 -21.85
C GLU A 240 11.03 -5.67 -22.95
N GLU A 241 11.55 -5.55 -24.16
CA GLU A 241 11.15 -6.41 -25.26
C GLU A 241 11.75 -7.82 -25.09
N GLY A 242 10.90 -8.85 -25.17
CA GLY A 242 11.36 -10.21 -25.01
C GLY A 242 10.26 -11.25 -25.05
N ILE A 243 10.67 -12.50 -24.85
CA ILE A 243 9.77 -13.66 -24.78
C ILE A 243 10.04 -14.41 -23.48
N VAL A 244 8.99 -14.69 -22.72
CA VAL A 244 9.03 -15.60 -21.58
C VAL A 244 8.44 -16.95 -21.99
N ILE A 245 9.20 -18.03 -21.79
CA ILE A 245 8.76 -19.41 -22.05
C ILE A 245 8.53 -20.09 -20.70
N ALA A 246 7.28 -20.12 -20.26
CA ALA A 246 6.90 -20.86 -19.05
C ALA A 246 6.78 -22.36 -19.37
N TYR A 247 7.43 -23.21 -18.57
CA TYR A 247 7.40 -24.66 -18.81
C TYR A 247 7.48 -25.45 -17.51
N THR A 248 7.14 -26.74 -17.60
CA THR A 248 7.42 -27.74 -16.57
C THR A 248 8.07 -28.96 -17.21
N SER A 249 8.96 -29.63 -16.50
CA SER A 249 9.66 -30.80 -17.01
C SER A 249 10.06 -31.76 -15.90
N VAL A 250 9.54 -32.99 -15.96
CA VAL A 250 9.85 -34.04 -14.98
C VAL A 250 11.16 -34.75 -15.32
N TYR A 251 11.31 -35.20 -16.55
CA TYR A 251 12.47 -35.98 -16.99
C TYR A 251 13.48 -35.21 -17.87
N GLY A 252 13.32 -33.88 -17.97
CA GLY A 252 14.25 -33.01 -18.68
C GLY A 252 13.97 -32.85 -20.19
N HIS A 253 13.13 -33.64 -20.83
CA HIS A 253 12.88 -33.55 -22.27
C HIS A 253 12.22 -32.22 -22.68
N THR A 254 11.19 -31.78 -21.93
CA THR A 254 10.56 -30.46 -22.14
C THR A 254 11.55 -29.33 -21.90
N LYS A 255 12.43 -29.44 -20.89
CA LYS A 255 13.49 -28.48 -20.64
C LYS A 255 14.43 -28.33 -21.80
N MET A 256 14.85 -29.47 -22.40
CA MET A 256 15.71 -29.48 -23.60
C MET A 256 15.01 -28.79 -24.78
N ALA A 257 13.75 -29.12 -25.05
CA ALA A 257 12.97 -28.49 -26.11
C ALA A 257 12.84 -26.99 -25.94
N VAL A 258 12.58 -26.52 -24.70
CA VAL A 258 12.49 -25.09 -24.34
C VAL A 258 13.81 -24.37 -24.54
N GLN A 259 14.94 -25.00 -24.18
CA GLN A 259 16.26 -24.42 -24.43
C GLN A 259 16.52 -24.23 -25.93
N GLN A 260 16.24 -25.25 -26.75
CA GLN A 260 16.35 -25.15 -28.22
C GLN A 260 15.42 -24.05 -28.77
N LEU A 261 14.21 -23.92 -28.25
CA LEU A 261 13.27 -22.90 -28.67
C LEU A 261 13.79 -21.48 -28.32
N ALA A 262 14.29 -21.30 -27.09
CA ALA A 262 14.89 -20.04 -26.67
C ALA A 262 16.08 -19.64 -27.54
N ASP A 263 16.97 -20.60 -27.84
CA ASP A 263 18.13 -20.37 -28.73
C ASP A 263 17.68 -20.00 -30.15
N LYS A 264 16.61 -20.63 -30.65
CA LYS A 264 16.04 -20.28 -31.94
C LYS A 264 15.43 -18.89 -31.98
N PHE A 265 14.78 -18.44 -30.91
CA PHE A 265 14.31 -17.04 -30.79
C PHE A 265 15.49 -16.07 -30.81
N ARG A 266 16.54 -16.32 -30.02
CA ARG A 266 17.75 -15.49 -30.00
C ARG A 266 18.40 -15.41 -31.37
N SER A 267 18.53 -16.54 -32.06
CA SER A 267 19.12 -16.59 -33.41
C SER A 267 18.31 -15.86 -34.48
N LYS A 268 17.03 -15.60 -34.21
CA LYS A 268 16.13 -14.80 -35.04
C LYS A 268 16.04 -13.32 -34.61
N GLY A 269 16.89 -12.88 -33.70
CA GLY A 269 16.98 -11.48 -33.28
C GLY A 269 16.08 -11.12 -32.11
N CYS A 270 15.49 -12.09 -31.39
CA CYS A 270 14.80 -11.79 -30.14
C CYS A 270 15.79 -11.24 -29.09
N PRO A 271 15.63 -10.00 -28.58
CA PRO A 271 16.62 -9.39 -27.70
C PRO A 271 16.75 -10.13 -26.38
N LYS A 272 15.63 -10.67 -25.85
CA LYS A 272 15.60 -11.38 -24.58
C LYS A 272 14.66 -12.59 -24.66
N ALA A 273 15.18 -13.81 -24.54
CA ALA A 273 14.39 -15.03 -24.43
C ALA A 273 14.70 -15.69 -23.09
N VAL A 274 13.73 -15.70 -22.19
CA VAL A 274 13.85 -16.23 -20.84
C VAL A 274 13.01 -17.49 -20.72
N SER A 275 13.63 -18.56 -20.23
CA SER A 275 12.90 -19.78 -19.87
C SER A 275 12.66 -19.79 -18.36
N TYR A 276 11.40 -19.91 -17.97
CA TYR A 276 10.98 -19.92 -16.59
C TYR A 276 10.29 -21.23 -16.24
N THR A 277 10.82 -21.93 -15.24
CA THR A 277 10.16 -23.09 -14.67
C THR A 277 9.74 -22.77 -13.26
N HIS A 278 8.44 -22.79 -13.00
CA HIS A 278 7.87 -22.70 -11.69
C HIS A 278 7.35 -24.09 -11.31
N LEU A 279 8.12 -24.84 -10.55
CA LEU A 279 7.61 -25.99 -9.81
C LEU A 279 8.32 -26.06 -8.49
N ARG A 280 7.68 -25.51 -7.44
CA ARG A 280 7.72 -26.18 -6.17
C ARG A 280 6.65 -27.27 -6.26
N ALA A 281 7.05 -28.53 -6.51
CA ALA A 281 6.25 -29.65 -6.13
C ALA A 281 6.16 -29.62 -4.60
N HIS A 282 4.97 -29.43 -4.09
CA HIS A 282 4.65 -29.72 -2.70
C HIS A 282 4.45 -31.22 -2.57
#